data_cfa8934dc2850252e536f9d4bc78d822
#
_entry.id   cfa8934dc2850252e536f9d4bc78d822
#
_cell.length_a   1.000
_cell.length_b   1.000
_cell.length_c   1.000
_cell.angle_alpha   90.00
_cell.angle_beta   90.00
_cell.angle_gamma   90.00
#
_symmetry.space_group_name_H-M   'P 1'
#
loop_
_entity.id
_entity.type
_entity.pdbx_description
1 polymer ?
#
loop_
_entity_poly.entity_id
_entity_poly.type
_entity_poly.pdbx_seq_one_letter_code
_entity_poly.pdbx_strand_id
1 'polypeptide(L)'
;AWLNQREGPTWLTPHLEEFKRLFPLIDCSNPLKAGIEAAKTCSSSVLLKCAHSVISDPEGKTWQIGQVNSSVARTGLGDVLAGFVSGMGASGLASDKKLDTSLLAASALMHAYAGAFSIKGSKASTICTFLGELIKKEST
;
A
#
# COMPACT_ATOMS: atom_id res chain seq x y z
N ALA A 1 -18.05 5.24 -7.19
CA ALA A 1 -18.97 6.36 -7.19
C ALA A 1 -18.81 7.26 -5.95
N TRP A 2 -19.01 6.78 -4.70
CA TRP A 2 -18.86 7.65 -3.50
C TRP A 2 -17.42 8.11 -3.25
N LEU A 3 -16.41 7.33 -3.66
CA LEU A 3 -14.98 7.70 -3.55
C LEU A 3 -14.66 8.98 -4.32
N ASN A 4 -15.27 9.18 -5.49
CA ASN A 4 -15.05 10.37 -6.33
C ASN A 4 -15.72 11.63 -5.74
N GLN A 5 -16.56 11.48 -4.71
CA GLN A 5 -17.21 12.58 -4.01
C GLN A 5 -16.44 13.04 -2.77
N ARG A 6 -15.34 12.36 -2.43
CA ARG A 6 -14.51 12.73 -1.29
C ARG A 6 -13.64 13.94 -1.63
N GLU A 7 -13.68 14.94 -0.80
CA GLU A 7 -12.84 16.15 -0.93
C GLU A 7 -11.41 15.94 -0.41
N GLY A 8 -11.19 14.94 0.43
CA GLY A 8 -9.86 14.65 1.02
C GLY A 8 -9.06 13.64 0.21
N PRO A 9 -7.72 13.71 0.29
CA PRO A 9 -6.84 12.74 -0.35
C PRO A 9 -7.13 11.32 0.16
N THR A 10 -7.08 10.35 -0.73
CA THR A 10 -7.46 8.97 -0.42
C THR A 10 -6.45 7.98 -0.99
N TRP A 11 -6.00 7.06 -0.16
CA TRP A 11 -5.26 5.87 -0.55
C TRP A 11 -6.08 4.62 -0.26
N LEU A 12 -6.20 3.73 -1.21
CA LEU A 12 -6.85 2.43 -1.06
C LEU A 12 -5.79 1.33 -1.01
N THR A 13 -5.91 0.42 -0.05
CA THR A 13 -4.94 -0.69 0.11
C THR A 13 -5.64 -2.06 0.11
N PRO A 14 -6.46 -2.40 -0.91
CA PRO A 14 -7.19 -3.66 -0.93
C PRO A 14 -6.27 -4.87 -1.19
N HIS A 15 -6.58 -6.00 -0.58
CA HIS A 15 -6.15 -7.29 -1.11
C HIS A 15 -7.09 -7.72 -2.26
N LEU A 16 -6.74 -8.79 -2.99
CA LEU A 16 -7.42 -9.17 -4.22
C LEU A 16 -8.94 -9.35 -4.06
N GLU A 17 -9.40 -9.97 -2.96
CA GLU A 17 -10.84 -10.18 -2.75
C GLU A 17 -11.58 -8.89 -2.36
N GLU A 18 -10.94 -8.00 -1.61
CA GLU A 18 -11.46 -6.65 -1.34
C GLU A 18 -11.53 -5.85 -2.64
N PHE A 19 -10.49 -5.95 -3.47
CA PHE A 19 -10.42 -5.28 -4.76
C PHE A 19 -11.58 -5.68 -5.69
N LYS A 20 -11.85 -6.98 -5.82
CA LYS A 20 -12.97 -7.50 -6.63
C LYS A 20 -14.34 -6.98 -6.14
N ARG A 21 -14.50 -6.76 -4.83
CA ARG A 21 -15.72 -6.18 -4.27
C ARG A 21 -15.84 -4.69 -4.54
N LEU A 22 -14.72 -3.96 -4.46
CA LEU A 22 -14.67 -2.52 -4.74
C LEU A 22 -14.85 -2.21 -6.23
N PHE A 23 -14.27 -3.06 -7.10
CA PHE A 23 -14.19 -2.87 -8.53
C PHE A 23 -14.67 -4.12 -9.28
N PRO A 24 -15.97 -4.48 -9.20
CA PRO A 24 -16.48 -5.75 -9.72
C PRO A 24 -16.42 -5.89 -11.25
N LEU A 25 -16.23 -4.79 -11.96
CA LEU A 25 -16.15 -4.76 -13.43
C LEU A 25 -14.71 -4.79 -13.97
N ILE A 26 -13.70 -4.68 -13.09
CA ILE A 26 -12.30 -4.69 -13.51
C ILE A 26 -11.76 -6.13 -13.53
N ASP A 27 -11.19 -6.52 -14.66
CA ASP A 27 -10.53 -7.82 -14.80
C ASP A 27 -9.23 -7.86 -13.97
N CYS A 28 -9.16 -8.81 -13.04
CA CYS A 28 -8.02 -9.03 -12.16
C CYS A 28 -7.00 -10.04 -12.70
N SER A 29 -7.15 -10.55 -13.92
CA SER A 29 -6.21 -11.50 -14.54
C SER A 29 -4.81 -10.90 -14.71
N ASN A 30 -4.74 -9.57 -14.88
CA ASN A 30 -3.50 -8.81 -14.91
C ASN A 30 -3.53 -7.71 -13.82
N PRO A 31 -2.89 -7.95 -12.66
CA PRO A 31 -2.89 -7.01 -11.54
C PRO A 31 -2.36 -5.61 -11.88
N LEU A 32 -1.38 -5.51 -12.79
CA LEU A 32 -0.83 -4.23 -13.21
C LEU A 32 -1.89 -3.38 -13.92
N LYS A 33 -2.59 -3.96 -14.91
CA LYS A 33 -3.67 -3.27 -15.61
C LYS A 33 -4.84 -2.96 -14.68
N ALA A 34 -5.21 -3.92 -13.81
CA ALA A 34 -6.28 -3.74 -12.84
C ALA A 34 -6.01 -2.58 -11.88
N GLY A 35 -4.79 -2.47 -11.35
CA GLY A 35 -4.40 -1.37 -10.47
C GLY A 35 -4.50 0.00 -11.14
N ILE A 36 -4.02 0.12 -12.39
CA ILE A 36 -4.09 1.34 -13.18
C ILE A 36 -5.55 1.74 -13.45
N GLU A 37 -6.38 0.78 -13.87
CA GLU A 37 -7.78 1.02 -14.17
C GLU A 37 -8.58 1.43 -12.92
N ALA A 38 -8.33 0.77 -11.80
CA ALA A 38 -8.96 1.10 -10.52
C ALA A 38 -8.60 2.52 -10.06
N ALA A 39 -7.31 2.90 -10.10
CA ALA A 39 -6.88 4.22 -9.69
C ALA A 39 -7.52 5.33 -10.53
N LYS A 40 -7.61 5.15 -11.84
CA LYS A 40 -8.33 6.05 -12.75
C LYS A 40 -9.82 6.11 -12.43
N THR A 41 -10.46 4.95 -12.22
CA THR A 41 -11.91 4.86 -11.96
C THR A 41 -12.32 5.55 -10.67
N CYS A 42 -11.51 5.47 -9.62
CA CYS A 42 -11.82 6.07 -8.31
C CYS A 42 -11.12 7.40 -8.05
N SER A 43 -10.33 7.91 -8.99
CA SER A 43 -9.56 9.16 -8.84
C SER A 43 -8.72 9.19 -7.56
N SER A 44 -8.16 8.04 -7.17
CA SER A 44 -7.43 7.85 -5.93
C SER A 44 -6.26 6.88 -6.14
N SER A 45 -5.21 6.99 -5.33
CA SER A 45 -4.11 6.03 -5.39
C SER A 45 -4.55 4.67 -4.85
N VAL A 46 -4.19 3.61 -5.55
CA VAL A 46 -4.54 2.23 -5.20
C VAL A 46 -3.28 1.39 -5.03
N LEU A 47 -3.13 0.76 -3.87
CA LEU A 47 -2.19 -0.32 -3.62
C LEU A 47 -2.95 -1.66 -3.66
N LEU A 48 -2.90 -2.36 -4.77
CA LEU A 48 -3.42 -3.72 -4.90
C LEU A 48 -2.43 -4.72 -4.30
N LYS A 49 -2.79 -5.30 -3.15
CA LYS A 49 -1.98 -6.30 -2.45
C LYS A 49 -2.12 -7.67 -3.13
N CYS A 50 -1.04 -8.16 -3.73
CA CYS A 50 -0.94 -9.47 -4.36
C CYS A 50 0.51 -9.97 -4.31
N ALA A 51 0.84 -11.08 -4.97
CA ALA A 51 2.19 -11.63 -4.99
C ALA A 51 3.24 -10.61 -5.46
N HIS A 52 2.88 -9.77 -6.43
CA HIS A 52 3.64 -8.62 -6.88
C HIS A 52 2.76 -7.38 -6.71
N SER A 53 2.74 -6.81 -5.50
CA SER A 53 1.86 -5.68 -5.19
C SER A 53 2.06 -4.52 -6.15
N VAL A 54 0.96 -3.95 -6.62
CA VAL A 54 0.93 -2.87 -7.60
C VAL A 54 0.40 -1.60 -6.95
N ILE A 55 1.11 -0.50 -7.12
CA ILE A 55 0.69 0.82 -6.66
C ILE A 55 0.49 1.70 -7.89
N SER A 56 -0.68 2.30 -8.04
CA SER A 56 -1.00 3.16 -9.18
C SER A 56 -1.65 4.46 -8.72
N ASP A 57 -1.31 5.56 -9.40
CA ASP A 57 -2.02 6.83 -9.26
C ASP A 57 -3.10 7.02 -10.34
N PRO A 58 -3.98 8.00 -10.19
CA PRO A 58 -5.00 8.31 -11.19
C PRO A 58 -4.43 8.73 -12.55
N GLU A 59 -3.22 9.28 -12.59
CA GLU A 59 -2.52 9.73 -13.78
C GLU A 59 -1.88 8.56 -14.56
N GLY A 60 -1.83 7.36 -13.97
CA GLY A 60 -1.32 6.13 -14.57
C GLY A 60 0.14 5.83 -14.25
N LYS A 61 0.79 6.65 -13.40
CA LYS A 61 2.13 6.31 -12.88
C LYS A 61 2.01 5.10 -11.95
N THR A 62 2.89 4.13 -12.11
CA THR A 62 2.73 2.83 -11.45
C THR A 62 4.07 2.30 -10.95
N TRP A 63 4.03 1.69 -9.77
CA TRP A 63 5.13 0.96 -9.16
C TRP A 63 4.70 -0.48 -8.93
N GLN A 64 5.63 -1.39 -9.08
CA GLN A 64 5.43 -2.79 -8.74
C GLN A 64 6.50 -3.23 -7.74
N ILE A 65 6.05 -3.78 -6.60
CA ILE A 65 6.96 -4.36 -5.62
C ILE A 65 7.25 -5.79 -6.03
N GLY A 66 8.53 -6.08 -6.29
CA GLY A 66 9.00 -7.43 -6.59
C GLY A 66 8.74 -8.39 -5.42
N GLN A 67 8.91 -9.68 -5.67
CA GLN A 67 8.65 -10.73 -4.69
C GLN A 67 9.53 -10.56 -3.44
N VAL A 68 8.95 -10.03 -2.38
CA VAL A 68 9.52 -10.10 -1.04
C VAL A 68 8.93 -11.35 -0.40
N ASN A 69 9.76 -12.27 0.04
CA ASN A 69 9.48 -13.62 0.52
C ASN A 69 8.06 -13.81 1.11
N SER A 70 7.21 -14.59 0.41
CA SER A 70 5.84 -14.91 0.80
C SER A 70 5.69 -15.72 2.09
N SER A 71 6.82 -16.15 2.70
CA SER A 71 6.83 -16.87 3.99
C SER A 71 6.30 -16.04 5.17
N VAL A 72 5.93 -14.78 4.92
CA VAL A 72 5.56 -13.79 5.92
C VAL A 72 4.05 -13.52 5.97
N ALA A 73 3.23 -14.24 5.17
CA ALA A 73 1.78 -14.07 5.24
C ALA A 73 1.26 -14.42 6.65
N ARG A 74 0.81 -13.41 7.39
CA ARG A 74 0.29 -13.51 8.76
C ARG A 74 -0.97 -12.69 8.90
N THR A 75 -1.88 -13.16 9.76
CA THR A 75 -3.04 -12.36 10.17
C THR A 75 -2.60 -11.04 10.81
N GLY A 76 -3.22 -9.94 10.42
CA GLY A 76 -2.93 -8.61 10.94
C GLY A 76 -1.87 -7.80 10.17
N LEU A 77 -1.14 -8.39 9.22
CA LEU A 77 -0.17 -7.64 8.40
C LEU A 77 -0.82 -6.55 7.55
N GLY A 78 -2.03 -6.79 7.07
CA GLY A 78 -2.80 -5.79 6.34
C GLY A 78 -3.16 -4.59 7.20
N ASP A 79 -3.49 -4.82 8.47
CA ASP A 79 -3.83 -3.77 9.43
C ASP A 79 -2.59 -2.95 9.80
N VAL A 80 -1.44 -3.62 10.02
CA VAL A 80 -0.15 -2.94 10.22
C VAL A 80 0.20 -2.06 9.03
N LEU A 81 0.05 -2.59 7.80
CA LEU A 81 0.29 -1.80 6.60
C LEU A 81 -0.65 -0.59 6.53
N ALA A 82 -1.95 -0.78 6.75
CA ALA A 82 -2.94 0.31 6.71
C ALA A 82 -2.62 1.41 7.73
N GLY A 83 -2.29 1.04 8.96
CA GLY A 83 -1.85 1.98 9.98
C GLY A 83 -0.56 2.71 9.62
N PHE A 84 0.43 1.98 9.11
CA PHE A 84 1.72 2.55 8.71
C PHE A 84 1.58 3.55 7.55
N VAL A 85 0.88 3.19 6.47
CA VAL A 85 0.69 4.10 5.33
C VAL A 85 -0.16 5.32 5.72
N SER A 86 -1.12 5.16 6.63
CA SER A 86 -1.90 6.29 7.16
C SER A 86 -1.01 7.29 7.91
N GLY A 87 -0.11 6.80 8.77
CA GLY A 87 0.86 7.62 9.49
C GLY A 87 1.82 8.34 8.56
N MET A 88 2.38 7.62 7.57
CA MET A 88 3.26 8.20 6.55
C MET A 88 2.54 9.24 5.70
N GLY A 89 1.30 8.97 5.29
CA GLY A 89 0.49 9.92 4.53
C GLY A 89 0.18 11.19 5.32
N ALA A 90 -0.17 11.06 6.60
CA ALA A 90 -0.40 12.21 7.48
C ALA A 90 0.87 13.06 7.66
N SER A 91 2.03 12.42 7.81
CA SER A 91 3.34 13.10 7.89
C SER A 91 3.66 13.84 6.59
N GLY A 92 3.46 13.20 5.43
CA GLY A 92 3.66 13.82 4.12
C GLY A 92 2.75 15.03 3.91
N LEU A 93 1.47 14.93 4.28
CA LEU A 93 0.54 16.05 4.20
C LEU A 93 0.93 17.22 5.11
N ALA A 94 1.47 16.93 6.30
CA ALA A 94 1.95 17.96 7.22
C ALA A 94 3.17 18.72 6.66
N SER A 95 4.05 18.02 5.93
CA SER A 95 5.26 18.60 5.34
C SER A 95 4.97 19.32 4.02
N ASP A 96 4.38 18.62 3.06
CA ASP A 96 4.28 19.07 1.67
C ASP A 96 2.86 19.52 1.27
N LYS A 97 1.88 19.39 2.16
CA LYS A 97 0.45 19.68 1.94
C LYS A 97 -0.16 18.90 0.77
N LYS A 98 0.53 17.87 0.28
CA LYS A 98 0.08 17.00 -0.81
C LYS A 98 0.33 15.54 -0.45
N LEU A 99 -0.64 14.69 -0.75
CA LEU A 99 -0.49 13.24 -0.59
C LEU A 99 0.08 12.65 -1.89
N ASP A 100 1.36 12.30 -1.88
CA ASP A 100 2.04 11.74 -3.05
C ASP A 100 1.95 10.21 -3.06
N THR A 101 1.61 9.64 -4.22
CA THR A 101 1.55 8.18 -4.42
C THR A 101 2.93 7.52 -4.32
N SER A 102 4.01 8.24 -4.59
CA SER A 102 5.37 7.73 -4.36
C SER A 102 5.63 7.42 -2.88
N LEU A 103 5.05 8.20 -1.96
CA LEU A 103 5.12 7.93 -0.53
C LEU A 103 4.34 6.66 -0.15
N LEU A 104 3.19 6.40 -0.79
CA LEU A 104 2.47 5.13 -0.62
C LEU A 104 3.33 3.96 -1.10
N ALA A 105 3.99 4.10 -2.26
CA ALA A 105 4.86 3.06 -2.82
C ALA A 105 6.08 2.80 -1.91
N ALA A 106 6.74 3.85 -1.43
CA ALA A 106 7.85 3.75 -0.48
C ALA A 106 7.41 3.07 0.82
N SER A 107 6.27 3.48 1.38
CA SER A 107 5.72 2.88 2.61
C SER A 107 5.39 1.40 2.43
N ALA A 108 4.80 1.02 1.31
CA ALA A 108 4.51 -0.37 0.99
C ALA A 108 5.80 -1.21 0.86
N LEU A 109 6.84 -0.64 0.25
CA LEU A 109 8.15 -1.27 0.12
C LEU A 109 8.82 -1.46 1.50
N MET A 110 8.83 -0.42 2.33
CA MET A 110 9.36 -0.50 3.70
C MET A 110 8.65 -1.58 4.53
N HIS A 111 7.33 -1.65 4.44
CA HIS A 111 6.55 -2.69 5.10
C HIS A 111 6.90 -4.10 4.60
N ALA A 112 7.09 -4.26 3.29
CA ALA A 112 7.50 -5.53 2.69
C ALA A 112 8.90 -5.96 3.17
N TYR A 113 9.86 -5.04 3.24
CA TYR A 113 11.20 -5.29 3.81
C TYR A 113 11.14 -5.63 5.31
N ALA A 114 10.39 -4.86 6.11
CA ALA A 114 10.22 -5.16 7.53
C ALA A 114 9.63 -6.56 7.74
N GLY A 115 8.68 -6.96 6.89
CA GLY A 115 8.15 -8.32 6.85
C GLY A 115 9.20 -9.37 6.55
N ALA A 116 10.08 -9.12 5.59
CA ALA A 116 11.15 -10.06 5.20
C ALA A 116 12.20 -10.25 6.29
N PHE A 117 12.52 -9.20 7.04
CA PHE A 117 13.47 -9.28 8.18
C PHE A 117 12.86 -9.90 9.43
N SER A 118 11.55 -10.01 9.52
CA SER A 118 10.91 -10.60 10.69
C SER A 118 11.08 -12.12 10.73
N ILE A 119 11.34 -12.66 11.91
CA ILE A 119 11.50 -14.11 12.12
C ILE A 119 10.20 -14.83 11.77
N LYS A 120 10.30 -15.95 11.03
CA LYS A 120 9.15 -16.81 10.69
C LYS A 120 8.41 -17.20 11.98
N GLY A 121 7.10 -16.96 12.02
CA GLY A 121 6.27 -17.25 13.20
C GLY A 121 6.17 -16.11 14.22
N SER A 122 6.89 -14.98 14.06
CA SER A 122 6.71 -13.81 14.92
C SER A 122 5.33 -13.16 14.72
N LYS A 123 4.88 -12.37 15.70
CA LYS A 123 3.60 -11.65 15.63
C LYS A 123 3.68 -10.51 14.60
N ALA A 124 2.54 -10.11 14.02
CA ALA A 124 2.46 -8.96 13.12
C ALA A 124 3.00 -7.68 13.78
N SER A 125 2.77 -7.49 15.08
CA SER A 125 3.30 -6.35 15.86
C SER A 125 4.83 -6.25 15.88
N THR A 126 5.55 -7.34 15.68
CA THR A 126 7.03 -7.34 15.61
C THR A 126 7.52 -6.50 14.42
N ILE A 127 6.72 -6.43 13.34
CA ILE A 127 7.04 -5.63 12.16
C ILE A 127 7.05 -4.14 12.48
N CYS A 128 6.23 -3.67 13.42
CA CYS A 128 6.20 -2.28 13.85
C CYS A 128 7.56 -1.82 14.42
N THR A 129 8.28 -2.70 15.12
CA THR A 129 9.63 -2.41 15.62
C THR A 129 10.61 -2.19 14.47
N PHE A 130 10.62 -3.09 13.48
CA PHE A 130 11.47 -2.95 12.30
C PHE A 130 11.13 -1.73 11.46
N LEU A 131 9.84 -1.40 11.31
CA LEU A 131 9.42 -0.17 10.62
C LEU A 131 9.94 1.08 11.35
N GLY A 132 9.86 1.10 12.68
CA GLY A 132 10.41 2.20 13.48
C GLY A 132 11.93 2.36 13.32
N GLU A 133 12.67 1.27 13.22
CA GLU A 133 14.12 1.29 12.98
C GLU A 133 14.47 1.77 11.57
N LEU A 134 13.69 1.39 10.55
CA LEU A 134 13.88 1.86 9.18
C LEU A 134 13.68 3.37 9.08
N ILE A 135 12.63 3.91 9.69
CA ILE A 135 12.36 5.36 9.69
C ILE A 135 13.51 6.14 10.36
N LYS A 136 14.03 5.63 11.49
CA LYS A 136 15.13 6.30 12.20
C LYS A 136 16.42 6.37 11.37
N LYS A 137 16.71 5.35 10.58
CA LYS A 137 17.91 5.32 9.71
C LYS A 137 17.85 6.32 8.55
N GLU A 138 16.67 6.61 8.05
CA GLU A 138 16.46 7.60 6.98
C GLU A 138 16.51 9.06 7.50
N SER A 139 16.39 9.24 8.81
CA SER A 139 16.36 10.58 9.44
C SER A 139 17.73 11.08 9.92
N THR A 140 18.80 10.31 9.67
CA THR A 140 20.20 10.63 10.01
C THR A 140 21.03 10.82 8.76
#